data_e16d69160527aebf292b55fd9993c345
#
_entry.id   e16d69160527aebf292b55fd9993c345
#
_cell.length_a   1.000
_cell.length_b   1.000
_cell.length_c   1.000
_cell.angle_alpha   90.00
_cell.angle_beta   90.00
_cell.angle_gamma   90.00
#
_symmetry.space_group_name_H-M   'P 1'
#
loop_
_entity.id
_entity.type
_entity.pdbx_description
1 polymer ?
#
loop_
_entity_poly.entity_id
_entity_poly.type
_entity_poly.pdbx_seq_one_letter_code
_entity_poly.pdbx_strand_id
1 'polypeptide(L)' 'MSKMKQIDELTDKLVPQVLHKIYKIVDREMEYSDIDFEPEGSECVRDYQEAHDYIMNQLLNKLLR' A
#
# COMPACT_ATOMS: atom_id res chain seq x y z
N MET A 1 -12.58 27.14 19.39
CA MET A 1 -11.98 26.29 18.42
C MET A 1 -11.49 25.00 19.00
N SER A 2 -11.85 23.91 18.37
CA SER A 2 -11.58 22.61 18.92
C SER A 2 -10.23 22.11 18.46
N LYS A 3 -9.41 21.67 19.41
CA LYS A 3 -8.15 21.02 19.08
C LYS A 3 -8.38 19.73 18.30
N MET A 4 -9.53 19.10 18.56
CA MET A 4 -9.88 17.86 17.84
C MET A 4 -10.03 18.09 16.35
N LYS A 5 -10.59 19.23 15.96
CA LYS A 5 -10.71 19.56 14.55
C LYS A 5 -9.35 19.72 13.90
N GLN A 6 -8.43 20.35 14.58
CA GLN A 6 -7.07 20.53 14.08
C GLN A 6 -6.35 19.19 13.95
N ILE A 7 -6.55 18.31 14.91
CA ILE A 7 -5.96 16.97 14.88
C ILE A 7 -6.53 16.17 13.72
N ASP A 8 -7.84 16.26 13.50
CA ASP A 8 -8.49 15.56 12.40
C ASP A 8 -7.97 16.04 11.04
N GLU A 9 -7.80 17.35 10.90
CA GLU A 9 -7.27 17.91 9.67
C GLU A 9 -5.83 17.46 9.42
N LEU A 10 -5.03 17.42 10.47
CA LEU A 10 -3.67 16.94 10.37
C LEU A 10 -3.65 15.46 9.97
N THR A 11 -4.52 14.66 10.59
CA THR A 11 -4.62 13.25 10.29
C THR A 11 -4.98 13.03 8.81
N ASP A 12 -5.98 13.76 8.33
CA ASP A 12 -6.39 13.67 6.94
C ASP A 12 -5.26 14.03 5.98
N LYS A 13 -4.46 15.02 6.37
CA LYS A 13 -3.32 15.43 5.56
C LYS A 13 -2.24 14.35 5.51
N LEU A 14 -2.10 13.60 6.59
CA LEU A 14 -1.06 12.58 6.70
C LEU A 14 -1.42 11.29 5.96
N VAL A 15 -2.71 11.01 5.80
CA VAL A 15 -3.15 9.75 5.19
C VAL A 15 -2.50 9.50 3.82
N PRO A 16 -2.54 10.44 2.86
CA PRO A 16 -1.92 10.17 1.56
C PRO A 16 -0.40 10.03 1.64
N GLN A 17 0.22 10.74 2.57
CA GLN A 17 1.67 10.64 2.74
C GLN A 17 2.09 9.27 3.26
N VAL A 18 1.35 8.77 4.24
CA VAL A 18 1.62 7.45 4.81
C VAL A 18 1.35 6.37 3.76
N LEU A 19 0.23 6.47 3.06
CA LEU A 19 -0.10 5.50 2.02
C LEU A 19 0.96 5.45 0.93
N HIS A 20 1.49 6.60 0.55
CA HIS A 20 2.55 6.66 -0.45
C HIS A 20 3.81 5.93 0.02
N LYS A 21 4.17 6.11 1.28
CA LYS A 21 5.33 5.43 1.84
C LYS A 21 5.11 3.92 1.93
N ILE A 22 3.93 3.52 2.34
CA ILE A 22 3.59 2.09 2.39
C ILE A 22 3.67 1.50 0.98
N TYR A 23 3.13 2.20 0.00
CA TYR A 23 3.16 1.76 -1.39
C TYR A 23 4.60 1.49 -1.83
N LYS A 24 5.50 2.42 -1.54
CA LYS A 24 6.90 2.29 -1.93
C LYS A 24 7.59 1.13 -1.21
N ILE A 25 7.26 0.93 0.06
CA ILE A 25 7.83 -0.18 0.82
C ILE A 25 7.39 -1.51 0.22
N VAL A 26 6.12 -1.63 -0.08
CA VAL A 26 5.57 -2.87 -0.66
C VAL A 26 6.21 -3.13 -2.02
N ASP A 27 6.29 -2.10 -2.85
CA ASP A 27 6.87 -2.22 -4.18
C ASP A 27 8.32 -2.71 -4.11
N ARG A 28 9.09 -2.13 -3.21
CA ARG A 28 10.48 -2.52 -3.03
C ARG A 28 10.63 -3.95 -2.55
N GLU A 29 9.80 -4.35 -1.58
CA GLU A 29 9.87 -5.72 -1.06
C GLU A 29 9.44 -6.74 -2.10
N MET A 30 8.48 -6.39 -2.95
CA MET A 30 8.09 -7.26 -4.04
C MET A 30 9.23 -7.47 -5.03
N GLU A 31 9.98 -6.43 -5.31
CA GLU A 31 11.13 -6.53 -6.21
C GLU A 31 12.22 -7.44 -5.66
N TYR A 32 12.44 -7.40 -4.34
CA TYR A 32 13.47 -8.20 -3.71
C TYR A 32 13.02 -9.60 -3.32
N SER A 33 11.73 -9.87 -3.42
CA SER A 33 11.21 -11.19 -3.07
C SER A 33 11.51 -12.18 -4.20
N ASP A 34 11.54 -13.45 -3.83
CA ASP A 34 11.70 -14.52 -4.81
C ASP A 34 10.39 -14.93 -5.47
N ILE A 35 9.32 -14.24 -5.14
CA ILE A 35 8.01 -14.54 -5.68
C ILE A 35 7.93 -14.04 -7.11
N ASP A 36 7.44 -14.90 -7.99
CA ASP A 36 7.26 -14.55 -9.40
C ASP A 36 5.89 -13.92 -9.57
N PHE A 37 5.87 -12.61 -9.77
CA PHE A 37 4.64 -11.87 -9.99
C PHE A 37 4.33 -11.71 -11.47
N GLU A 38 5.23 -12.13 -12.34
CA GLU A 38 5.01 -12.03 -13.78
C GLU A 38 4.39 -13.31 -14.28
N PRO A 39 3.13 -13.32 -14.67
CA PRO A 39 2.51 -14.52 -15.20
C PRO A 39 3.07 -14.84 -16.58
N GLU A 40 3.00 -16.09 -16.91
CA GLU A 40 3.34 -16.50 -18.26
C GLU A 40 2.21 -16.04 -19.17
N GLY A 41 2.53 -15.14 -20.08
CA GLY A 41 1.55 -14.70 -21.03
C GLY A 41 1.26 -13.21 -20.97
N SER A 42 0.08 -12.85 -21.37
CA SER A 42 -0.26 -11.47 -21.69
C SER A 42 -0.76 -10.63 -20.51
N GLU A 43 -0.81 -11.17 -19.32
CA GLU A 43 -1.42 -10.48 -18.19
C GLU A 43 -0.43 -10.01 -17.14
N CYS A 44 0.84 -10.02 -17.45
CA CYS A 44 1.89 -9.79 -16.46
C CYS A 44 1.80 -8.43 -15.74
N VAL A 45 1.55 -7.37 -16.47
CA VAL A 45 1.49 -6.03 -15.85
C VAL A 45 0.33 -5.93 -14.89
N ARG A 46 -0.79 -6.49 -15.31
CA ARG A 46 -2.01 -6.44 -14.52
C ARG A 46 -1.88 -7.24 -13.24
N ASP A 47 -1.25 -8.40 -13.34
CA ASP A 47 -1.08 -9.27 -12.18
C ASP A 47 -0.14 -8.68 -11.15
N TYR A 48 0.90 -7.97 -11.60
CA TYR A 48 1.79 -7.31 -10.66
C TYR A 48 1.05 -6.26 -9.83
N GLN A 49 0.24 -5.46 -10.50
CA GLN A 49 -0.52 -4.42 -9.82
C GLN A 49 -1.57 -5.01 -8.89
N GLU A 50 -2.24 -6.05 -9.32
CA GLU A 50 -3.22 -6.73 -8.48
C GLU A 50 -2.57 -7.34 -7.25
N ALA A 51 -1.39 -7.94 -7.41
CA ALA A 51 -0.65 -8.47 -6.28
C ALA A 51 -0.25 -7.37 -5.31
N HIS A 52 0.20 -6.24 -5.83
CA HIS A 52 0.57 -5.10 -5.00
C HIS A 52 -0.62 -4.62 -4.18
N ASP A 53 -1.77 -4.44 -4.82
CA ASP A 53 -2.97 -4.00 -4.13
C ASP A 53 -3.43 -5.01 -3.09
N TYR A 54 -3.36 -6.28 -3.42
CA TYR A 54 -3.72 -7.34 -2.47
C TYR A 54 -2.82 -7.31 -1.24
N ILE A 55 -1.51 -7.18 -1.45
CA ILE A 55 -0.56 -7.12 -0.35
C ILE A 55 -0.83 -5.91 0.53
N MET A 56 -1.10 -4.77 -0.07
CA MET A 56 -1.42 -3.56 0.70
C MET A 56 -2.68 -3.75 1.54
N ASN A 57 -3.71 -4.35 0.97
CA ASN A 57 -4.95 -4.60 1.71
C ASN A 57 -4.71 -5.56 2.87
N GLN A 58 -3.95 -6.62 2.65
CA GLN A 58 -3.62 -7.57 3.71
C GLN A 58 -2.80 -6.90 4.81
N LEU A 59 -1.84 -6.10 4.42
CA LEU A 59 -0.99 -5.39 5.36
C LEU A 59 -1.81 -4.46 6.24
N LEU A 60 -2.68 -3.67 5.63
CA LEU A 60 -3.53 -2.75 6.38
C LEU A 60 -4.48 -3.49 7.33
N ASN A 61 -5.05 -4.58 6.88
CA ASN A 61 -5.93 -5.38 7.72
C ASN A 61 -5.18 -5.93 8.94
N LYS A 62 -3.96 -6.39 8.74
CA LYS A 62 -3.16 -6.92 9.83
C LYS A 62 -2.72 -5.85 10.80
N LEU A 63 -2.43 -4.67 10.31
CA LEU A 63 -2.02 -3.56 11.15
C LEU A 63 -3.18 -2.99 11.98
N LEU A 64 -4.39 -3.10 11.47
CA LEU A 64 -5.57 -2.59 12.14
C LEU A 64 -6.21 -3.57 13.12
N ARG A 65 -5.68 -4.73 13.24
CA ARG A 65 -6.17 -5.71 14.21
C ARG A 65 -5.74 -5.40 15.62
#